data_9b89fe816762bcc11416215d7fd93cbe
#
_entry.id   9b89fe816762bcc11416215d7fd93cbe
#
_cell.length_a   1.000
_cell.length_b   1.000
_cell.length_c   1.000
_cell.angle_alpha   90.00
_cell.angle_beta   90.00
_cell.angle_gamma   90.00
#
_symmetry.space_group_name_H-M   'P 1'
#
loop_
_entity.id
_entity.type
_entity.pdbx_description
1 polymer ?
#
loop_
_entity_poly.entity_id
_entity_poly.type
_entity_poly.pdbx_seq_one_letter_code
_entity_poly.pdbx_strand_id
1 'polypeptide(L)'
;VLMEEYGKHITRIAVSLFEAIAQTLNLELSGNRRSEYLSESTGLIRVYRYPQSSEEAAREALGMEVHTDSSVISILREDESGGLEIMKGEEWFCVKPVANTLIVNLGDMMQ
;
A
#
# COMPACT_ATOMS: atom_id res chain seq x y z
N VAL A 1 11.83 12.61 14.42
CA VAL A 1 10.62 13.25 13.85
C VAL A 1 9.54 12.20 13.65
N LEU A 2 8.25 12.55 13.89
CA LEU A 2 7.12 11.59 13.90
C LEU A 2 7.00 10.75 12.62
N MET A 3 7.14 11.36 11.45
CA MET A 3 7.10 10.66 10.16
C MET A 3 8.24 9.65 9.98
N GLU A 4 9.41 9.96 10.47
CA GLU A 4 10.55 9.05 10.45
C GLU A 4 10.31 7.83 11.35
N GLU A 5 9.77 8.05 12.54
CA GLU A 5 9.41 6.98 13.46
C GLU A 5 8.31 6.09 12.88
N TYR A 6 7.27 6.70 12.31
CA TYR A 6 6.23 5.99 11.59
C TYR A 6 6.82 5.14 10.44
N GLY A 7 7.71 5.72 9.64
CA GLY A 7 8.39 5.02 8.54
C GLY A 7 9.12 3.77 9.01
N LYS A 8 9.85 3.84 10.13
CA LYS A 8 10.55 2.67 10.71
C LYS A 8 9.58 1.55 11.11
N HIS A 9 8.42 1.90 11.66
CA HIS A 9 7.41 0.90 12.01
C HIS A 9 6.80 0.24 10.77
N ILE A 10 6.46 1.02 9.76
CA ILE A 10 5.91 0.50 8.50
C ILE A 10 6.92 -0.36 7.76
N THR A 11 8.20 0.04 7.73
CA THR A 11 9.27 -0.78 7.13
C THR A 11 9.38 -2.14 7.81
N ARG A 12 9.33 -2.21 9.14
CA ARG A 12 9.34 -3.50 9.85
C ARG A 12 8.17 -4.40 9.48
N ILE A 13 6.97 -3.82 9.35
CA ILE A 13 5.79 -4.57 8.91
C ILE A 13 5.98 -5.09 7.48
N ALA A 14 6.44 -4.24 6.57
CA ALA A 14 6.70 -4.61 5.18
C ALA A 14 7.72 -5.75 5.07
N VAL A 15 8.82 -5.67 5.82
CA VAL A 15 9.84 -6.73 5.87
C VAL A 15 9.24 -8.04 6.35
N SER A 16 8.50 -8.03 7.47
CA SER A 16 7.88 -9.24 8.02
C SER A 16 6.89 -9.88 7.03
N LEU A 17 6.09 -9.07 6.34
CA LEU A 17 5.15 -9.56 5.33
C LEU A 17 5.88 -10.16 4.12
N PHE A 18 6.90 -9.49 3.62
CA PHE A 18 7.70 -10.00 2.50
C PHE A 18 8.39 -11.33 2.84
N GLU A 19 8.96 -11.43 4.04
CA GLU A 19 9.59 -12.69 4.50
C GLU A 19 8.58 -13.84 4.60
N ALA A 20 7.37 -13.57 5.10
CA ALA A 20 6.30 -14.56 5.16
C ALA A 20 5.86 -15.03 3.75
N ILE A 21 5.74 -14.09 2.81
CA ILE A 21 5.42 -14.40 1.41
C ILE A 21 6.54 -15.24 0.78
N ALA A 22 7.79 -14.82 0.94
CA ALA A 22 8.95 -15.54 0.41
C ALA A 22 9.04 -16.98 0.94
N GLN A 23 8.79 -17.17 2.24
CA GLN A 23 8.73 -18.50 2.85
C GLN A 23 7.61 -19.35 2.24
N THR A 24 6.42 -18.77 2.05
CA THR A 24 5.26 -19.46 1.46
C THR A 24 5.55 -19.90 0.02
N LEU A 25 6.31 -19.11 -0.72
CA LEU A 25 6.70 -19.39 -2.09
C LEU A 25 7.98 -20.23 -2.19
N ASN A 26 8.57 -20.66 -1.07
CA ASN A 26 9.85 -21.36 -1.01
C ASN A 26 11.01 -20.62 -1.71
N LEU A 27 11.00 -19.28 -1.62
CA LEU A 27 12.06 -18.45 -2.17
C LEU A 27 13.22 -18.35 -1.18
N GLU A 28 14.41 -18.74 -1.61
CA GLU A 28 15.63 -18.54 -0.82
C GLU A 28 16.10 -17.09 -0.93
N LEU A 29 15.87 -16.32 0.13
CA LEU A 29 16.36 -14.95 0.30
C LEU A 29 17.75 -14.96 0.97
N SER A 30 18.73 -15.60 0.34
CA SER A 30 20.10 -15.68 0.88
C SER A 30 20.95 -14.48 0.45
N GLY A 31 21.78 -13.96 1.37
CA GLY A 31 22.78 -12.94 1.11
C GLY A 31 22.22 -11.57 0.75
N ASN A 32 22.78 -10.92 -0.27
CA ASN A 32 22.46 -9.55 -0.67
C ASN A 32 21.03 -9.36 -1.23
N ARG A 33 20.36 -10.43 -1.68
CA ARG A 33 19.02 -10.33 -2.27
C ARG A 33 17.99 -9.75 -1.31
N ARG A 34 18.06 -10.09 -0.03
CA ARG A 34 17.17 -9.52 0.98
C ARG A 34 17.31 -8.01 1.07
N SER A 35 18.54 -7.49 1.08
CA SER A 35 18.81 -6.05 1.18
C SER A 35 18.48 -5.30 -0.11
N GLU A 36 18.51 -5.95 -1.27
CA GLU A 36 18.12 -5.36 -2.55
C GLU A 36 16.61 -5.08 -2.62
N TYR A 37 15.78 -5.99 -2.09
CA TYR A 37 14.33 -5.83 -2.11
C TYR A 37 13.75 -5.03 -0.94
N LEU A 38 14.45 -4.99 0.19
CA LEU A 38 13.92 -4.48 1.47
C LEU A 38 14.84 -3.44 2.13
N SER A 39 15.48 -2.60 1.35
CA SER A 39 16.29 -1.51 1.90
C SER A 39 15.40 -0.42 2.48
N GLU A 40 15.68 0.01 3.72
CA GLU A 40 15.04 1.20 4.33
C GLU A 40 15.19 2.46 3.48
N SER A 41 16.23 2.52 2.66
CA SER A 41 16.51 3.65 1.76
C SER A 41 15.63 3.67 0.51
N THR A 42 14.90 2.61 0.19
CA THR A 42 14.04 2.51 -0.99
C THR A 42 12.57 2.74 -0.68
N GLY A 43 12.20 2.85 0.60
CA GLY A 43 10.84 3.13 1.02
C GLY A 43 10.40 4.54 0.65
N LEU A 44 9.20 4.69 0.09
CA LEU A 44 8.57 5.96 -0.23
C LEU A 44 7.29 6.11 0.59
N ILE A 45 7.17 7.22 1.31
CA ILE A 45 5.93 7.60 1.99
C ILE A 45 5.27 8.72 1.19
N ARG A 46 4.00 8.52 0.85
CA ARG A 46 3.14 9.52 0.23
C ARG A 46 1.98 9.83 1.16
N VAL A 47 1.63 11.10 1.26
CA VAL A 47 0.47 11.56 2.02
C VAL A 47 -0.46 12.30 1.07
N TYR A 48 -1.69 11.85 0.98
CA TYR A 48 -2.72 12.45 0.15
C TYR A 48 -3.82 13.04 1.02
N ARG A 49 -4.35 14.16 0.59
CA ARG A 49 -5.54 14.77 1.15
C ARG A 49 -6.52 15.04 0.02
N TYR A 50 -7.67 14.42 0.11
CA TYR A 50 -8.77 14.62 -0.82
C TYR A 50 -9.77 15.60 -0.18
N PRO A 51 -9.81 16.87 -0.62
CA PRO A 51 -10.76 17.83 -0.06
C PRO A 51 -12.19 17.44 -0.43
N GLN A 52 -13.13 17.73 0.46
CA GLN A 52 -14.54 17.56 0.17
C GLN A 52 -14.93 18.45 -1.02
N SER A 53 -15.50 17.86 -2.05
CA SER A 53 -16.05 18.56 -3.21
C SER A 53 -17.58 18.69 -3.09
N SER A 54 -18.18 19.57 -3.91
CA SER A 54 -19.64 19.62 -4.03
C SER A 54 -20.15 18.27 -4.57
N GLU A 55 -21.39 17.90 -4.24
CA GLU A 55 -21.99 16.62 -4.66
C GLU A 55 -21.93 16.40 -6.18
N GLU A 56 -22.01 17.47 -6.96
CA GLU A 56 -21.97 17.43 -8.41
C GLU A 56 -20.55 17.15 -8.95
N ALA A 57 -19.54 17.79 -8.36
CA ALA A 57 -18.13 17.56 -8.70
C ALA A 57 -17.61 16.21 -8.16
N ALA A 58 -18.16 15.72 -7.04
CA ALA A 58 -17.78 14.43 -6.46
C ALA A 58 -18.20 13.22 -7.31
N ARG A 59 -19.25 13.36 -8.11
CA ARG A 59 -19.72 12.25 -8.99
C ARG A 59 -18.84 12.02 -10.20
N GLU A 60 -18.03 12.98 -10.59
CA GLU A 60 -17.20 12.94 -11.79
C GLU A 60 -15.69 12.94 -11.49
N ALA A 61 -15.30 13.23 -10.25
CA ALA A 61 -13.88 13.36 -9.87
C ALA A 61 -13.37 12.10 -9.15
N LEU A 62 -12.53 11.34 -9.82
CA LEU A 62 -11.68 10.36 -9.15
C LEU A 62 -10.62 11.11 -8.33
N GLY A 63 -10.47 10.75 -7.07
CA GLY A 63 -9.38 11.29 -6.23
C GLY A 63 -8.02 10.89 -6.74
N MET A 64 -7.93 9.74 -7.38
CA MET A 64 -6.76 9.20 -8.05
C MET A 64 -7.19 8.39 -9.27
N GLU A 65 -6.45 8.51 -10.36
CA GLU A 65 -6.71 7.70 -11.55
C GLU A 65 -6.47 6.22 -11.28
N VAL A 66 -7.15 5.38 -12.05
CA VAL A 66 -7.00 3.91 -12.00
C VAL A 66 -5.57 3.54 -12.34
N HIS A 67 -4.91 2.79 -11.48
CA HIS A 67 -3.52 2.37 -11.64
C HIS A 67 -3.25 1.06 -10.90
N THR A 68 -2.10 0.48 -11.14
CA THR A 68 -1.46 -0.53 -10.31
C THR A 68 -0.27 0.09 -9.57
N ASP A 69 0.10 -0.45 -8.44
CA ASP A 69 1.26 0.03 -7.69
C ASP A 69 2.54 -0.56 -8.26
N SER A 70 3.51 0.28 -8.60
CA SER A 70 4.83 -0.15 -9.10
C SER A 70 5.80 -0.59 -8.00
N SER A 71 5.29 -0.98 -6.86
CA SER A 71 6.06 -1.42 -5.68
C SER A 71 6.11 -2.95 -5.58
N VAL A 72 6.86 -3.44 -4.59
CA VAL A 72 6.79 -4.83 -4.12
C VAL A 72 5.57 -5.01 -3.23
N ILE A 73 5.46 -4.16 -2.20
CA ILE A 73 4.34 -4.12 -1.26
C ILE A 73 3.95 -2.66 -1.06
N SER A 74 2.65 -2.38 -1.09
CA SER A 74 2.06 -1.13 -0.65
C SER A 74 1.33 -1.33 0.67
N ILE A 75 1.53 -0.39 1.59
CA ILE A 75 0.85 -0.36 2.88
C ILE A 75 0.12 0.97 2.97
N LEU A 76 -1.19 0.91 2.99
CA LEU A 76 -2.06 2.07 3.03
C LEU A 76 -2.74 2.20 4.40
N ARG A 77 -2.80 3.42 4.91
CA ARG A 77 -3.68 3.80 6.01
C ARG A 77 -4.62 4.88 5.52
N GLU A 78 -5.89 4.60 5.62
CA GLU A 78 -6.94 5.58 5.34
C GLU A 78 -7.61 6.09 6.64
N ASP A 79 -8.32 7.18 6.55
CA ASP A 79 -9.18 7.66 7.63
C ASP A 79 -10.56 6.95 7.60
N GLU A 80 -11.48 7.39 8.45
CA GLU A 80 -12.81 6.80 8.56
C GLU A 80 -13.70 7.08 7.34
N SER A 81 -13.32 8.04 6.49
CA SER A 81 -14.06 8.37 5.26
C SER A 81 -13.94 7.27 4.20
N GLY A 82 -12.81 6.57 4.18
CA GLY A 82 -12.53 5.54 3.18
C GLY A 82 -12.37 6.12 1.78
N GLY A 83 -12.78 5.36 0.78
CA GLY A 83 -12.75 5.76 -0.62
C GLY A 83 -11.85 4.91 -1.51
N LEU A 84 -11.18 3.90 -0.94
CA LEU A 84 -10.43 2.94 -1.73
C LEU A 84 -11.38 2.00 -2.48
N GLU A 85 -11.17 1.90 -3.77
CA GLU A 85 -11.81 0.91 -4.63
C GLU A 85 -10.76 0.04 -5.30
N ILE A 86 -11.01 -1.26 -5.36
CA ILE A 86 -10.14 -2.23 -6.02
C ILE A 86 -10.90 -2.92 -7.15
N MET A 87 -10.21 -3.19 -8.25
CA MET A 87 -10.77 -3.91 -9.39
C MET A 87 -10.31 -5.37 -9.36
N LYS A 88 -11.26 -6.28 -9.49
CA LYS A 88 -10.99 -7.71 -9.67
C LYS A 88 -11.76 -8.22 -10.89
N GLY A 89 -11.02 -8.61 -11.91
CA GLY A 89 -11.61 -8.87 -13.22
C GLY A 89 -12.15 -7.58 -13.83
N GLU A 90 -13.45 -7.51 -14.10
CA GLU A 90 -14.14 -6.32 -14.63
C GLU A 90 -15.02 -5.61 -13.59
N GLU A 91 -14.96 -6.04 -12.33
CA GLU A 91 -15.80 -5.53 -11.24
C GLU A 91 -15.01 -4.70 -10.24
N TRP A 92 -15.61 -3.58 -9.80
CA TRP A 92 -15.08 -2.72 -8.75
C TRP A 92 -15.65 -3.08 -7.39
N PHE A 93 -14.78 -3.13 -6.38
CA PHE A 93 -15.13 -3.42 -5.00
C PHE A 93 -14.68 -2.27 -4.12
N CYS A 94 -15.61 -1.67 -3.39
CA CYS A 94 -15.31 -0.69 -2.38
C CYS A 94 -14.73 -1.38 -1.13
N VAL A 95 -13.55 -0.93 -0.71
CA VAL A 95 -12.93 -1.39 0.53
C VAL A 95 -13.47 -0.55 1.69
N LYS A 96 -14.15 -1.20 2.63
CA LYS A 96 -14.69 -0.51 3.80
C LYS A 96 -13.56 -0.19 4.78
N PRO A 97 -13.43 1.04 5.25
CA PRO A 97 -12.43 1.40 6.25
C PRO A 97 -12.69 0.66 7.57
N VAL A 98 -11.64 0.14 8.16
CA VAL A 98 -11.67 -0.47 9.49
C VAL A 98 -10.73 0.30 10.40
N ALA A 99 -11.24 0.77 11.53
CA ALA A 99 -10.45 1.56 12.47
C ALA A 99 -9.21 0.80 12.95
N ASN A 100 -8.08 1.50 13.04
CA ASN A 100 -6.80 0.97 13.51
C ASN A 100 -6.23 -0.20 12.69
N THR A 101 -6.56 -0.26 11.41
CA THR A 101 -5.98 -1.24 10.48
C THR A 101 -5.10 -0.59 9.43
N LEU A 102 -4.32 -1.42 8.77
CA LEU A 102 -3.58 -1.10 7.56
C LEU A 102 -4.09 -2.00 6.44
N ILE A 103 -4.21 -1.45 5.25
CA ILE A 103 -4.52 -2.19 4.04
C ILE A 103 -3.19 -2.52 3.37
N VAL A 104 -3.01 -3.74 2.95
CA VAL A 104 -1.79 -4.20 2.29
C VAL A 104 -2.15 -4.80 0.94
N ASN A 105 -1.46 -4.37 -0.10
CA ASN A 105 -1.55 -4.97 -1.43
C ASN A 105 -0.16 -5.26 -2.00
N LEU A 106 -0.11 -6.21 -2.91
CA LEU A 106 1.08 -6.52 -3.69
C LEU A 106 1.13 -5.59 -4.90
N GLY A 107 2.31 -5.07 -5.19
CA GLY A 107 2.54 -4.27 -6.39
C GLY A 107 3.01 -5.11 -7.57
N ASP A 108 3.19 -4.44 -8.73
CA ASP A 108 3.56 -5.07 -10.00
C ASP A 108 4.88 -5.84 -9.96
N MET A 109 5.78 -5.49 -9.04
CA MET A 109 7.05 -6.19 -8.86
C MET A 109 6.90 -7.59 -8.25
N MET A 110 5.70 -7.96 -7.81
CA MET A 110 5.39 -9.28 -7.23
C MET A 110 4.60 -10.19 -8.17
N GLN A 111 4.38 -9.78 -9.41
CA GLN A 111 3.68 -10.56 -10.44
C GLN A 111 4.59 -11.58 -11.13
#